data_deecbcba081190ab77a1224d7940874f
#
_entry.id   deecbcba081190ab77a1224d7940874f
#
_cell.length_a   1.000
_cell.length_b   1.000
_cell.length_c   1.000
_cell.angle_alpha   90.00
_cell.angle_beta   90.00
_cell.angle_gamma   90.00
#
_symmetry.space_group_name_H-M   'P 1'
#
loop_
_entity.id
_entity.type
_entity.pdbx_description
1 polymer ?
#
loop_
_entity_poly.entity_id
_entity_poly.type
_entity_poly.pdbx_seq_one_letter_code
_entity_poly.pdbx_strand_id
1 'polypeptide(L)'
;MKKTLISLAASCIFAFASGIEFNTLSANFSQTVQSDDAKISYGGDFSATKEHAVWHYKTPAIKNIFFSFTKVVVIEPELEQAIITNIKETPNLTAILANAKPNKKGIYEASFDDVKYLIEMKGDLPSKISYTDKMDNKVVINLSNVSKNAPVNEAIFKPAIPKNYDIITQ
;
A
#
# COMPACT_ATOMS: atom_id res chain seq x y z
N MET A 1 22.33 59.98 19.06
CA MET A 1 21.17 59.04 19.12
C MET A 1 21.42 57.97 18.02
N LYS A 2 21.87 56.77 18.42
CA LYS A 2 22.12 55.67 17.50
C LYS A 2 20.83 54.81 17.38
N LYS A 3 20.26 54.73 16.18
CA LYS A 3 19.09 53.86 15.88
C LYS A 3 19.60 52.48 15.54
N THR A 4 19.35 51.53 16.41
CA THR A 4 19.62 50.10 16.20
C THR A 4 18.51 49.52 15.36
N LEU A 5 18.80 49.13 14.11
CA LEU A 5 17.89 48.36 13.27
C LEU A 5 17.93 46.87 13.73
N ILE A 6 16.83 46.37 14.25
CA ILE A 6 16.65 44.93 14.53
C ILE A 6 16.16 44.31 13.22
N SER A 7 17.02 43.56 12.56
CA SER A 7 16.66 42.74 11.40
C SER A 7 16.00 41.47 11.89
N LEU A 8 14.69 41.36 11.69
CA LEU A 8 13.92 40.15 11.95
C LEU A 8 14.14 39.16 10.78
N ALA A 9 15.08 38.24 10.94
CA ALA A 9 15.28 37.15 9.99
C ALA A 9 14.10 36.18 10.11
N ALA A 10 13.16 36.25 9.14
CA ALA A 10 12.11 35.26 8.98
C ALA A 10 12.74 33.95 8.51
N SER A 11 12.94 33.01 9.44
CA SER A 11 13.39 31.65 9.14
C SER A 11 12.22 30.90 8.50
N CYS A 12 12.21 30.81 7.16
CA CYS A 12 11.31 29.92 6.45
C CYS A 12 11.72 28.48 6.76
N ILE A 13 11.03 27.83 7.68
CA ILE A 13 11.13 26.37 7.89
C ILE A 13 10.48 25.74 6.67
N PHE A 14 11.29 25.31 5.71
CA PHE A 14 10.83 24.39 4.66
C PHE A 14 10.50 23.06 5.35
N ALA A 15 9.23 22.83 5.65
CA ALA A 15 8.75 21.50 6.00
C ALA A 15 8.94 20.61 4.76
N PHE A 16 9.97 19.78 4.77
CA PHE A 16 10.10 18.72 3.78
C PHE A 16 8.88 17.82 3.99
N ALA A 17 7.99 17.77 2.99
CA ALA A 17 6.88 16.86 3.02
C ALA A 17 7.43 15.44 3.10
N SER A 18 7.29 14.82 4.26
CA SER A 18 7.57 13.40 4.47
C SER A 18 6.52 12.57 3.74
N GLY A 19 6.82 11.31 3.49
CA GLY A 19 5.86 10.36 2.92
C GLY A 19 4.59 10.23 3.76
N ILE A 20 3.70 9.34 3.35
CA ILE A 20 2.46 9.05 4.08
C ILE A 20 2.83 8.20 5.30
N GLU A 21 3.04 8.86 6.45
CA GLU A 21 3.47 8.20 7.68
C GLU A 21 2.29 7.58 8.43
N PHE A 22 2.47 6.33 8.88
CA PHE A 22 1.56 5.63 9.77
C PHE A 22 2.31 4.57 10.58
N ASN A 23 1.77 4.22 11.74
CA ASN A 23 2.20 3.03 12.48
C ASN A 23 1.36 1.82 12.07
N THR A 24 0.04 2.03 11.93
CA THR A 24 -0.90 1.06 11.40
C THR A 24 -1.84 1.73 10.39
N LEU A 25 -2.23 1.00 9.38
CA LEU A 25 -3.21 1.43 8.38
C LEU A 25 -4.10 0.25 8.03
N SER A 26 -5.41 0.44 8.09
CA SER A 26 -6.38 -0.55 7.64
C SER A 26 -7.48 0.10 6.82
N ALA A 27 -8.03 -0.62 5.86
CA ALA A 27 -9.10 -0.13 4.99
C ALA A 27 -9.84 -1.30 4.33
N ASN A 28 -11.06 -1.03 3.88
CA ASN A 28 -11.67 -1.82 2.82
C ASN A 28 -11.16 -1.31 1.48
N PHE A 29 -10.99 -2.21 0.51
CA PHE A 29 -10.58 -1.83 -0.83
C PHE A 29 -11.51 -2.37 -1.91
N SER A 30 -11.58 -1.63 -3.00
CA SER A 30 -12.14 -2.05 -4.27
C SER A 30 -11.08 -1.80 -5.34
N GLN A 31 -10.59 -2.86 -5.96
CA GLN A 31 -9.54 -2.80 -6.98
C GLN A 31 -10.12 -3.16 -8.34
N THR A 32 -9.78 -2.38 -9.34
CA THR A 32 -10.07 -2.68 -10.75
C THR A 32 -8.75 -2.84 -11.49
N VAL A 33 -8.64 -3.92 -12.23
CA VAL A 33 -7.54 -4.16 -13.17
C VAL A 33 -8.13 -4.19 -14.58
N GLN A 34 -7.65 -3.31 -15.44
CA GLN A 34 -8.13 -3.17 -16.81
C GLN A 34 -6.97 -3.36 -17.78
N SER A 35 -7.07 -4.38 -18.61
CA SER A 35 -6.27 -4.57 -19.82
C SER A 35 -7.03 -4.02 -21.05
N ASP A 36 -6.46 -4.18 -22.25
CA ASP A 36 -7.13 -3.75 -23.49
C ASP A 36 -8.48 -4.48 -23.69
N ASP A 37 -8.53 -5.78 -23.38
CA ASP A 37 -9.66 -6.66 -23.69
C ASP A 37 -10.52 -7.04 -22.49
N ALA A 38 -10.07 -6.77 -21.25
CA ALA A 38 -10.73 -7.27 -20.05
C ALA A 38 -10.68 -6.25 -18.89
N LYS A 39 -11.74 -6.27 -18.08
CA LYS A 39 -11.82 -5.54 -16.83
C LYS A 39 -12.25 -6.48 -15.72
N ILE A 40 -11.41 -6.62 -14.69
CA ILE A 40 -11.68 -7.46 -13.52
C ILE A 40 -11.74 -6.55 -12.29
N SER A 41 -12.71 -6.81 -11.43
CA SER A 41 -12.88 -6.11 -10.16
C SER A 41 -12.68 -7.06 -8.99
N TYR A 42 -11.94 -6.60 -8.00
CA TYR A 42 -11.64 -7.29 -6.76
C TYR A 42 -12.13 -6.45 -5.59
N GLY A 43 -12.45 -7.11 -4.49
CA GLY A 43 -12.83 -6.42 -3.26
C GLY A 43 -12.36 -7.18 -2.03
N GLY A 44 -12.12 -6.45 -0.96
CA GLY A 44 -11.65 -7.04 0.28
C GLY A 44 -11.29 -6.00 1.33
N ASP A 45 -10.45 -6.41 2.25
CA ASP A 45 -9.85 -5.53 3.26
C ASP A 45 -8.34 -5.73 3.33
N PHE A 46 -7.67 -4.71 3.82
CA PHE A 46 -6.25 -4.77 4.07
C PHE A 46 -5.90 -4.16 5.42
N SER A 47 -4.82 -4.66 6.00
CA SER A 47 -4.19 -4.07 7.18
C SER A 47 -2.68 -4.07 7.01
N ALA A 48 -2.03 -3.05 7.53
CA ALA A 48 -0.59 -2.90 7.45
C ALA A 48 -0.02 -2.27 8.72
N THR A 49 1.21 -2.64 9.04
CA THR A 49 2.12 -1.95 9.94
C THR A 49 3.32 -1.45 9.13
N LYS A 50 4.34 -0.91 9.78
CA LYS A 50 5.61 -0.58 9.09
C LYS A 50 6.34 -1.81 8.55
N GLU A 51 6.09 -2.98 9.14
CA GLU A 51 6.85 -4.21 8.90
C GLU A 51 6.06 -5.28 8.14
N HIS A 52 4.74 -5.30 8.30
CA HIS A 52 3.87 -6.32 7.79
C HIS A 52 2.66 -5.73 7.08
N ALA A 53 2.13 -6.46 6.11
CA ALA A 53 0.83 -6.16 5.53
C ALA A 53 0.09 -7.45 5.21
N VAL A 54 -1.24 -7.39 5.25
CA VAL A 54 -2.11 -8.47 4.80
C VAL A 54 -3.24 -7.90 3.96
N TRP A 55 -3.51 -8.55 2.84
CA TRP A 55 -4.63 -8.29 1.96
C TRP A 55 -5.56 -9.51 1.97
N HIS A 56 -6.79 -9.31 2.35
CA HIS A 56 -7.83 -10.32 2.28
C HIS A 56 -8.76 -10.02 1.10
N TYR A 57 -8.53 -10.66 -0.03
CA TYR A 57 -9.45 -10.64 -1.16
C TYR A 57 -10.65 -11.51 -0.86
N LYS A 58 -11.86 -10.98 -1.06
CA LYS A 58 -13.15 -11.66 -0.82
C LYS A 58 -13.90 -11.92 -2.11
N THR A 59 -13.62 -11.13 -3.15
CA THR A 59 -14.25 -11.24 -4.47
C THR A 59 -13.22 -10.98 -5.56
N PRO A 60 -13.33 -11.64 -6.76
CA PRO A 60 -14.28 -12.70 -7.11
C PRO A 60 -13.94 -14.05 -6.47
N ALA A 61 -12.70 -14.26 -6.03
CA ALA A 61 -12.21 -15.45 -5.36
C ALA A 61 -11.52 -15.08 -4.04
N ILE A 62 -11.53 -15.98 -3.08
CA ILE A 62 -10.86 -15.79 -1.79
C ILE A 62 -9.35 -15.98 -1.97
N LYS A 63 -8.59 -14.95 -1.58
CA LYS A 63 -7.14 -14.99 -1.60
C LYS A 63 -6.58 -14.13 -0.47
N ASN A 64 -5.61 -14.64 0.27
CA ASN A 64 -4.94 -13.90 1.33
C ASN A 64 -3.48 -13.70 0.96
N ILE A 65 -2.98 -12.46 0.98
CA ILE A 65 -1.60 -12.12 0.65
C ILE A 65 -0.95 -11.49 1.88
N PHE A 66 0.07 -12.15 2.40
CA PHE A 66 0.82 -11.72 3.57
C PHE A 66 2.19 -11.21 3.14
N PHE A 67 2.54 -10.00 3.53
CA PHE A 67 3.85 -9.40 3.32
C PHE A 67 4.60 -9.31 4.64
N SER A 68 5.84 -9.75 4.63
CA SER A 68 6.83 -9.53 5.70
C SER A 68 8.09 -8.88 5.11
N PHE A 69 9.14 -8.67 5.88
CA PHE A 69 10.39 -8.10 5.38
C PHE A 69 11.06 -8.89 4.24
N THR A 70 10.90 -10.20 4.23
CA THR A 70 11.66 -11.09 3.36
C THR A 70 10.81 -11.93 2.43
N LYS A 71 9.52 -12.08 2.73
CA LYS A 71 8.64 -13.03 2.05
C LYS A 71 7.26 -12.46 1.78
N VAL A 72 6.69 -12.91 0.68
CA VAL A 72 5.27 -12.83 0.39
C VAL A 72 4.70 -14.25 0.45
N VAL A 73 3.60 -14.41 1.17
CA VAL A 73 2.85 -15.67 1.21
C VAL A 73 1.46 -15.41 0.66
N VAL A 74 1.11 -16.09 -0.42
CA VAL A 74 -0.23 -16.05 -1.01
C VAL A 74 -0.93 -17.36 -0.67
N ILE A 75 -2.09 -17.29 -0.03
CA ILE A 75 -2.92 -18.45 0.28
C ILE A 75 -4.19 -18.37 -0.56
N GLU A 76 -4.45 -19.39 -1.35
CA GLU A 76 -5.62 -19.53 -2.23
C GLU A 76 -6.44 -20.74 -1.79
N PRO A 77 -7.45 -20.55 -0.91
CA PRO A 77 -8.20 -21.65 -0.31
C PRO A 77 -8.95 -22.52 -1.31
N GLU A 78 -9.50 -21.92 -2.37
CA GLU A 78 -10.24 -22.63 -3.41
C GLU A 78 -9.36 -23.57 -4.25
N LEU A 79 -8.05 -23.30 -4.28
CA LEU A 79 -7.05 -24.12 -4.98
C LEU A 79 -6.27 -25.02 -4.02
N GLU A 80 -6.55 -24.94 -2.72
CA GLU A 80 -5.82 -25.65 -1.66
C GLU A 80 -4.29 -25.47 -1.77
N GLN A 81 -3.85 -24.24 -2.12
CA GLN A 81 -2.43 -23.96 -2.34
C GLN A 81 -1.93 -22.73 -1.57
N ALA A 82 -0.63 -22.73 -1.28
CA ALA A 82 0.10 -21.59 -0.79
C ALA A 82 1.35 -21.34 -1.63
N ILE A 83 1.54 -20.09 -2.08
CA ILE A 83 2.71 -19.67 -2.85
C ILE A 83 3.60 -18.83 -1.95
N ILE A 84 4.88 -19.20 -1.83
CA ILE A 84 5.87 -18.49 -1.01
C ILE A 84 6.93 -17.93 -1.94
N THR A 85 7.06 -16.59 -1.95
CA THR A 85 8.00 -15.85 -2.81
C THR A 85 8.88 -14.93 -1.97
N ASN A 86 10.12 -14.72 -2.39
CA ASN A 86 10.98 -13.70 -1.80
C ASN A 86 10.59 -12.29 -2.26
N ILE A 87 10.59 -11.32 -1.34
CA ILE A 87 10.01 -9.97 -1.53
C ILE A 87 10.80 -9.07 -2.50
N LYS A 88 11.98 -9.47 -2.98
CA LYS A 88 12.86 -8.59 -3.77
C LYS A 88 12.19 -7.95 -4.99
N GLU A 89 11.11 -8.54 -5.48
CA GLU A 89 10.44 -8.13 -6.73
C GLU A 89 8.94 -7.83 -6.56
N THR A 90 8.41 -7.91 -5.33
CA THR A 90 6.98 -7.72 -5.10
C THR A 90 6.71 -6.33 -4.50
N PRO A 91 5.85 -5.51 -5.14
CA PRO A 91 5.53 -4.19 -4.63
C PRO A 91 4.85 -4.28 -3.26
N ASN A 92 5.48 -3.68 -2.26
CA ASN A 92 4.91 -3.54 -0.92
C ASN A 92 4.23 -2.18 -0.80
N LEU A 93 2.91 -2.15 -0.69
CA LEU A 93 2.13 -0.91 -0.57
C LEU A 93 2.60 -0.03 0.60
N THR A 94 2.99 -0.63 1.72
CA THR A 94 3.51 0.12 2.88
C THR A 94 4.75 0.93 2.50
N ALA A 95 5.70 0.31 1.80
CA ALA A 95 6.91 0.99 1.34
C ALA A 95 6.60 2.06 0.27
N ILE A 96 5.64 1.78 -0.61
CA ILE A 96 5.18 2.75 -1.62
C ILE A 96 4.60 3.98 -0.93
N LEU A 97 3.69 3.81 0.04
CA LEU A 97 3.08 4.91 0.78
C LEU A 97 4.12 5.71 1.60
N ALA A 98 5.03 5.03 2.28
CA ALA A 98 6.07 5.67 3.08
C ALA A 98 7.05 6.52 2.25
N ASN A 99 7.30 6.13 1.00
CA ASN A 99 8.21 6.84 0.09
C ASN A 99 7.49 7.84 -0.83
N ALA A 100 6.17 7.92 -0.79
CA ALA A 100 5.39 8.80 -1.65
C ALA A 100 5.59 10.28 -1.27
N LYS A 101 5.77 11.14 -2.28
CA LYS A 101 5.95 12.58 -2.11
C LYS A 101 4.85 13.35 -2.85
N PRO A 102 4.31 14.44 -2.27
CA PRO A 102 3.29 15.22 -2.93
C PRO A 102 3.88 15.97 -4.14
N ASN A 103 3.17 15.96 -5.23
CA ASN A 103 3.46 16.79 -6.39
C ASN A 103 2.78 18.18 -6.24
N LYS A 104 2.98 19.05 -7.24
CA LYS A 104 2.41 20.42 -7.25
C LYS A 104 0.87 20.46 -7.19
N LYS A 105 0.19 19.34 -7.49
CA LYS A 105 -1.29 19.22 -7.45
C LYS A 105 -1.78 18.58 -6.15
N GLY A 106 -0.89 18.28 -5.19
CA GLY A 106 -1.22 17.61 -3.94
C GLY A 106 -1.46 16.09 -4.07
N ILE A 107 -1.20 15.51 -5.26
CA ILE A 107 -1.22 14.05 -5.45
C ILE A 107 0.14 13.50 -5.03
N TYR A 108 0.15 12.48 -4.19
CA TYR A 108 1.37 11.80 -3.79
C TYR A 108 1.84 10.85 -4.88
N GLU A 109 3.13 10.84 -5.14
CA GLU A 109 3.77 10.00 -6.16
C GLU A 109 4.88 9.17 -5.53
N ALA A 110 4.93 7.89 -5.87
CA ALA A 110 6.01 6.98 -5.53
C ALA A 110 6.37 6.14 -6.76
N SER A 111 7.56 5.58 -6.78
CA SER A 111 7.99 4.63 -7.81
C SER A 111 8.56 3.38 -7.16
N PHE A 112 8.23 2.25 -7.74
CA PHE A 112 8.78 0.95 -7.37
C PHE A 112 8.94 0.13 -8.64
N ASP A 113 10.15 -0.38 -8.90
CA ASP A 113 10.46 -1.27 -10.02
C ASP A 113 9.92 -0.75 -11.38
N ASP A 114 10.25 0.53 -11.68
CA ASP A 114 9.82 1.31 -12.86
C ASP A 114 8.31 1.60 -12.97
N VAL A 115 7.51 1.13 -12.02
CA VAL A 115 6.08 1.47 -11.95
C VAL A 115 5.89 2.73 -11.12
N LYS A 116 5.14 3.69 -11.68
CA LYS A 116 4.75 4.93 -11.01
C LYS A 116 3.37 4.79 -10.36
N TYR A 117 3.32 5.02 -9.07
CA TYR A 117 2.11 4.99 -8.25
C TYR A 117 1.65 6.42 -7.96
N LEU A 118 0.36 6.67 -8.17
CA LEU A 118 -0.31 7.93 -7.83
C LEU A 118 -1.27 7.66 -6.67
N ILE A 119 -1.14 8.42 -5.59
CA ILE A 119 -1.95 8.26 -4.38
C ILE A 119 -2.73 9.56 -4.15
N GLU A 120 -4.05 9.47 -4.21
CA GLU A 120 -4.96 10.56 -3.86
C GLU A 120 -5.30 10.46 -2.37
N MET A 121 -5.33 11.62 -1.71
CA MET A 121 -5.62 11.73 -0.28
C MET A 121 -7.00 12.34 -0.05
N LYS A 122 -7.65 11.95 1.05
CA LYS A 122 -8.82 12.61 1.62
C LYS A 122 -8.45 13.04 3.04
N GLY A 123 -8.10 14.33 3.20
CA GLY A 123 -7.43 14.80 4.41
C GLY A 123 -6.04 14.17 4.51
N ASP A 124 -5.75 13.53 5.63
CA ASP A 124 -4.48 12.83 5.91
C ASP A 124 -4.55 11.31 5.64
N LEU A 125 -5.64 10.82 5.05
CA LEU A 125 -5.88 9.42 4.75
C LEU A 125 -5.78 9.13 3.24
N PRO A 126 -5.10 8.06 2.81
CA PRO A 126 -5.11 7.64 1.41
C PRO A 126 -6.52 7.18 1.03
N SER A 127 -6.99 7.62 -0.14
CA SER A 127 -8.33 7.32 -0.62
C SER A 127 -8.35 6.55 -1.94
N LYS A 128 -7.31 6.74 -2.76
CA LYS A 128 -7.20 6.05 -4.05
C LYS A 128 -5.73 5.88 -4.44
N ILE A 129 -5.42 4.73 -4.99
CA ILE A 129 -4.11 4.42 -5.56
C ILE A 129 -4.32 4.01 -7.00
N SER A 130 -3.54 4.55 -7.92
CA SER A 130 -3.60 4.19 -9.33
C SER A 130 -2.20 4.05 -9.94
N TYR A 131 -2.05 3.08 -10.82
CA TYR A 131 -0.81 2.84 -11.55
C TYR A 131 -1.08 2.04 -12.83
N THR A 132 -0.11 2.02 -13.73
CA THR A 132 -0.05 1.07 -14.84
C THR A 132 1.05 0.07 -14.51
N ASP A 133 0.71 -1.21 -14.52
CA ASP A 133 1.67 -2.27 -14.23
C ASP A 133 2.60 -2.57 -15.44
N LYS A 134 3.57 -3.47 -15.26
CA LYS A 134 4.53 -3.84 -16.31
C LYS A 134 3.92 -4.57 -17.51
N MET A 135 2.66 -4.99 -17.42
CA MET A 135 1.89 -5.64 -18.48
C MET A 135 0.90 -4.67 -19.13
N ASP A 136 1.08 -3.36 -18.91
CA ASP A 136 0.23 -2.27 -19.37
C ASP A 136 -1.21 -2.28 -18.83
N ASN A 137 -1.50 -3.08 -17.79
CA ASN A 137 -2.80 -3.03 -17.15
C ASN A 137 -2.93 -1.75 -16.31
N LYS A 138 -4.06 -1.08 -16.46
CA LYS A 138 -4.44 0.05 -15.60
C LYS A 138 -5.07 -0.47 -14.31
N VAL A 139 -4.43 -0.18 -13.18
CA VAL A 139 -4.89 -0.61 -11.86
C VAL A 139 -5.38 0.60 -11.08
N VAL A 140 -6.56 0.48 -10.51
CA VAL A 140 -7.15 1.49 -9.62
C VAL A 140 -7.63 0.78 -8.35
N ILE A 141 -7.16 1.24 -7.19
CA ILE A 141 -7.55 0.76 -5.87
C ILE A 141 -8.22 1.93 -5.15
N ASN A 142 -9.51 1.83 -4.89
CA ASN A 142 -10.23 2.77 -4.05
C ASN A 142 -10.25 2.25 -2.63
N LEU A 143 -9.94 3.11 -1.65
CA LEU A 143 -9.92 2.79 -0.24
C LEU A 143 -11.12 3.45 0.46
N SER A 144 -11.78 2.68 1.32
CA SER A 144 -12.89 3.15 2.15
C SER A 144 -12.72 2.66 3.59
N ASN A 145 -13.41 3.28 4.54
CA ASN A 145 -13.31 2.98 5.96
C ASN A 145 -11.85 2.96 6.44
N VAL A 146 -11.05 3.90 5.93
CA VAL A 146 -9.62 3.97 6.24
C VAL A 146 -9.42 4.35 7.70
N SER A 147 -8.65 3.54 8.43
CA SER A 147 -8.25 3.78 9.81
C SER A 147 -6.72 3.85 9.89
N LYS A 148 -6.21 4.90 10.50
CA LYS A 148 -4.78 5.18 10.64
C LYS A 148 -4.41 5.23 12.11
N ASN A 149 -3.32 4.54 12.47
CA ASN A 149 -2.79 4.49 13.84
C ASN A 149 -3.73 3.90 14.90
N ALA A 150 -4.74 3.12 14.48
CA ALA A 150 -5.56 2.34 15.39
C ALA A 150 -4.82 1.06 15.81
N PRO A 151 -5.09 0.52 17.02
CA PRO A 151 -4.55 -0.76 17.45
C PRO A 151 -4.94 -1.88 16.47
N VAL A 152 -3.98 -2.72 16.12
CA VAL A 152 -4.18 -3.89 15.25
C VAL A 152 -3.67 -5.13 15.97
N ASN A 153 -4.39 -6.24 15.87
CA ASN A 153 -3.93 -7.52 16.39
C ASN A 153 -2.82 -8.08 15.49
N GLU A 154 -1.60 -8.17 15.99
CA GLU A 154 -0.43 -8.69 15.25
C GLU A 154 -0.61 -10.13 14.71
N ALA A 155 -1.52 -10.91 15.29
CA ALA A 155 -1.79 -12.27 14.83
C ALA A 155 -2.36 -12.32 13.40
N ILE A 156 -3.01 -11.24 12.93
CA ILE A 156 -3.60 -11.20 11.57
C ILE A 156 -2.52 -11.21 10.47
N PHE A 157 -1.28 -10.82 10.78
CA PHE A 157 -0.17 -10.80 9.83
C PHE A 157 0.55 -12.14 9.69
N LYS A 158 0.18 -13.14 10.48
CA LYS A 158 0.81 -14.47 10.45
C LYS A 158 0.04 -15.39 9.50
N PRO A 159 0.64 -15.84 8.38
CA PRO A 159 -0.02 -16.80 7.51
C PRO A 159 -0.21 -18.14 8.21
N ALA A 160 -1.43 -18.65 8.22
CA ALA A 160 -1.77 -19.98 8.71
C ALA A 160 -2.09 -20.88 7.51
N ILE A 161 -1.09 -21.63 7.03
CA ILE A 161 -1.24 -22.53 5.90
C ILE A 161 -1.75 -23.88 6.43
N PRO A 162 -2.92 -24.39 5.95
CA PRO A 162 -3.40 -25.71 6.30
C PRO A 162 -2.42 -26.81 5.84
N LYS A 163 -2.33 -27.90 6.61
CA LYS A 163 -1.34 -28.97 6.35
C LYS A 163 -1.58 -29.75 5.05
N ASN A 164 -2.80 -29.71 4.53
CA ASN A 164 -3.19 -30.38 3.29
C ASN A 164 -3.00 -29.51 2.03
N TYR A 165 -2.50 -28.27 2.17
CA TYR A 165 -2.27 -27.40 1.02
C TYR A 165 -0.94 -27.71 0.33
N ASP A 166 -0.95 -27.61 -0.98
CA ASP A 166 0.27 -27.64 -1.79
C ASP A 166 1.07 -26.35 -1.56
N ILE A 167 2.37 -26.50 -1.32
CA ILE A 167 3.29 -25.38 -1.11
C ILE A 167 4.17 -25.22 -2.34
N ILE A 168 4.01 -24.06 -3.01
CA ILE A 168 4.80 -23.66 -4.18
C ILE A 168 5.81 -22.61 -3.70
N THR A 169 7.11 -22.85 -3.93
CA THR A 169 8.17 -21.88 -3.61
C THR A 169 8.77 -21.33 -4.90
N GLN A 170 8.88 -19.99 -5.00
CA GLN A 170 9.45 -19.27 -6.15
C GLN A 170 10.62 -18.37 -5.71
#